data_c3cc7be714a5793cc6878449ff4b99b9
#
_entry.id   c3cc7be714a5793cc6878449ff4b99b9
#
_cell.length_a   1.000
_cell.length_b   1.000
_cell.length_c   1.000
_cell.angle_alpha   90.00
_cell.angle_beta   90.00
_cell.angle_gamma   90.00
#
_symmetry.space_group_name_H-M   'P 1'
#
loop_
_entity.id
_entity.type
_entity.pdbx_description
1 polymer ?
#
loop_
_entity_poly.entity_id
_entity_poly.type
_entity_poly.pdbx_seq_one_letter_code
_entity_poly.pdbx_strand_id
1 'polypeptide(L)'
;MAVVNRLFLIATSFVFLSQAFAGEADVVDVTANCRSNSVCDFNVTVRHADDGWDHYADRWEVMTLAGKSLAVRELLHPHDDEQPFTRSLGDVKIPDDVTEVVVRARDSRHQYGGILKTVKLSK
;
A
#
# COMPACT_ATOMS: atom_id res chain seq x y z
N MET A 1 -0.49 38.35 -56.19
CA MET A 1 -1.39 38.03 -55.05
C MET A 1 -0.71 36.97 -54.21
N ALA A 2 -0.27 37.37 -53.01
CA ALA A 2 0.29 36.40 -52.06
C ALA A 2 -0.86 35.75 -51.28
N VAL A 3 -1.01 34.45 -51.38
CA VAL A 3 -1.93 33.68 -50.57
C VAL A 3 -1.22 33.41 -49.24
N VAL A 4 -1.63 34.12 -48.20
CA VAL A 4 -1.14 33.85 -46.85
C VAL A 4 -1.86 32.62 -46.32
N ASN A 5 -1.20 31.49 -46.35
CA ASN A 5 -1.73 30.27 -45.71
C ASN A 5 -1.46 30.41 -44.19
N ARG A 6 -2.49 30.84 -43.47
CA ARG A 6 -2.45 30.82 -41.99
C ARG A 6 -2.64 29.38 -41.53
N LEU A 7 -1.52 28.77 -41.20
CA LEU A 7 -1.53 27.49 -40.49
C LEU A 7 -2.02 27.75 -39.07
N PHE A 8 -3.26 27.41 -38.77
CA PHE A 8 -3.76 27.38 -37.41
C PHE A 8 -3.20 26.15 -36.73
N LEU A 9 -2.17 26.34 -35.91
CA LEU A 9 -1.72 25.32 -34.97
C LEU A 9 -2.80 25.22 -33.87
N ILE A 10 -3.63 24.21 -33.95
CA ILE A 10 -4.52 23.82 -32.86
C ILE A 10 -3.64 23.11 -31.84
N ALA A 11 -3.25 23.83 -30.79
CA ALA A 11 -2.63 23.20 -29.64
C ALA A 11 -3.73 22.41 -28.88
N THR A 12 -3.78 21.10 -29.11
CA THR A 12 -4.61 20.21 -28.33
C THR A 12 -3.94 20.05 -26.97
N SER A 13 -4.45 20.81 -25.99
CA SER A 13 -4.06 20.60 -24.61
C SER A 13 -4.65 19.27 -24.15
N PHE A 14 -3.80 18.22 -24.04
CA PHE A 14 -4.19 16.99 -23.34
C PHE A 14 -4.26 17.30 -21.85
N VAL A 15 -5.47 17.52 -21.36
CA VAL A 15 -5.70 17.53 -19.92
C VAL A 15 -5.63 16.07 -19.45
N PHE A 16 -4.51 15.69 -18.86
CA PHE A 16 -4.44 14.44 -18.11
C PHE A 16 -5.29 14.62 -16.84
N LEU A 17 -6.54 14.22 -16.93
CA LEU A 17 -7.35 13.98 -15.75
C LEU A 17 -6.72 12.79 -15.04
N SER A 18 -5.96 13.07 -13.97
CA SER A 18 -5.60 12.01 -13.04
C SER A 18 -6.92 11.57 -12.38
N GLN A 19 -7.51 10.53 -12.92
CA GLN A 19 -8.62 9.88 -12.24
C GLN A 19 -8.03 9.27 -10.97
N ALA A 20 -8.52 9.77 -9.82
CA ALA A 20 -8.30 9.09 -8.56
C ALA A 20 -9.09 7.78 -8.63
N PHE A 21 -8.47 6.74 -9.21
CA PHE A 21 -9.00 5.40 -9.09
C PHE A 21 -8.92 5.01 -7.62
N ALA A 22 -10.00 4.49 -7.05
CA ALA A 22 -9.94 3.59 -5.93
C ALA A 22 -9.18 2.35 -6.43
N GLY A 23 -7.84 2.48 -6.47
CA GLY A 23 -6.93 1.47 -6.98
C GLY A 23 -6.56 0.46 -5.90
N GLU A 24 -5.39 -0.11 -6.03
CA GLU A 24 -4.84 -1.03 -5.05
C GLU A 24 -4.54 -0.32 -3.73
N ALA A 25 -4.51 -1.09 -2.65
CA ALA A 25 -4.13 -0.58 -1.34
C ALA A 25 -2.61 -0.41 -1.25
N ASP A 26 -2.18 0.77 -0.80
CA ASP A 26 -0.78 1.12 -0.66
C ASP A 26 -0.34 1.07 0.80
N VAL A 27 0.82 0.48 1.05
CA VAL A 27 1.53 0.63 2.33
C VAL A 27 2.35 1.91 2.26
N VAL A 28 2.03 2.88 3.10
CA VAL A 28 2.68 4.20 3.09
C VAL A 28 3.70 4.38 4.20
N ASP A 29 3.57 3.61 5.28
CA ASP A 29 4.54 3.61 6.38
C ASP A 29 4.50 2.29 7.16
N VAL A 30 5.64 1.88 7.70
CA VAL A 30 5.77 0.72 8.57
C VAL A 30 6.77 1.04 9.67
N THR A 31 6.39 0.80 10.93
CA THR A 31 7.32 0.72 12.04
C THR A 31 7.33 -0.69 12.60
N ALA A 32 8.50 -1.21 12.90
CA ALA A 32 8.70 -2.53 13.49
C ALA A 32 9.59 -2.40 14.73
N ASN A 33 9.08 -2.85 15.87
CA ASN A 33 9.82 -2.90 17.13
C ASN A 33 10.04 -4.34 17.52
N CYS A 34 11.30 -4.78 17.49
CA CYS A 34 11.67 -6.17 17.76
C CYS A 34 12.34 -6.30 19.13
N ARG A 35 11.99 -7.34 19.85
CA ARG A 35 12.65 -7.79 21.07
C ARG A 35 13.81 -8.73 20.73
N SER A 36 14.70 -8.97 21.69
CA SER A 36 15.91 -9.79 21.50
C SER A 36 15.65 -11.24 21.08
N ASN A 37 14.41 -11.73 21.26
CA ASN A 37 14.00 -13.08 20.87
C ASN A 37 13.40 -13.16 19.45
N SER A 38 13.61 -12.15 18.60
CA SER A 38 13.05 -12.03 17.25
C SER A 38 11.52 -12.00 17.21
N VAL A 39 10.89 -11.48 18.24
CA VAL A 39 9.45 -11.21 18.25
C VAL A 39 9.23 -9.71 18.04
N CYS A 40 8.47 -9.36 17.03
CA CYS A 40 8.32 -7.98 16.58
C CYS A 40 6.87 -7.52 16.63
N ASP A 41 6.69 -6.24 16.98
CA ASP A 41 5.41 -5.56 16.90
C ASP A 41 5.44 -4.61 15.69
N PHE A 42 4.42 -4.69 14.86
CA PHE A 42 4.30 -3.89 13.63
C PHE A 42 3.18 -2.88 13.75
N ASN A 43 3.46 -1.65 13.29
CA ASN A 43 2.44 -0.65 13.00
C ASN A 43 2.51 -0.34 11.52
N VAL A 44 1.42 -0.54 10.81
CA VAL A 44 1.36 -0.38 9.37
C VAL A 44 0.31 0.65 9.01
N THR A 45 0.72 1.63 8.22
CA THR A 45 -0.15 2.67 7.68
C THR A 45 -0.50 2.33 6.24
N VAL A 46 -1.79 2.24 5.98
CA VAL A 46 -2.35 1.89 4.67
C VAL A 46 -3.14 3.07 4.13
N ARG A 47 -2.99 3.33 2.83
CA ARG A 47 -3.83 4.26 2.08
C ARG A 47 -4.61 3.49 1.03
N HIS A 48 -5.91 3.68 1.03
CA HIS A 48 -6.83 3.15 0.05
C HIS A 48 -8.12 3.99 0.07
N ALA A 49 -8.68 4.30 -1.09
CA ALA A 49 -9.97 4.96 -1.17
C ALA A 49 -11.07 3.92 -0.91
N ASP A 50 -11.29 3.59 0.37
CA ASP A 50 -12.34 2.65 0.76
C ASP A 50 -13.72 3.18 0.36
N ASP A 51 -14.53 2.32 -0.21
CA ASP A 51 -15.89 2.62 -0.66
C ASP A 51 -16.84 1.52 -0.15
N GLY A 52 -17.09 1.56 1.15
CA GLY A 52 -17.94 0.59 1.82
C GLY A 52 -17.39 -0.84 1.75
N TRP A 53 -18.25 -1.80 2.05
CA TRP A 53 -17.90 -3.22 2.10
C TRP A 53 -17.59 -3.85 0.74
N ASP A 54 -17.99 -3.20 -0.34
CA ASP A 54 -17.75 -3.71 -1.70
C ASP A 54 -16.31 -3.49 -2.19
N HIS A 55 -15.64 -2.46 -1.65
CA HIS A 55 -14.29 -2.12 -2.06
C HIS A 55 -13.53 -1.42 -0.94
N TYR A 56 -12.75 -2.17 -0.19
CA TYR A 56 -11.98 -1.67 0.94
C TYR A 56 -10.66 -2.43 1.11
N ALA A 57 -9.70 -1.81 1.78
CA ALA A 57 -8.48 -2.48 2.20
C ALA A 57 -8.85 -3.47 3.32
N ASP A 58 -8.68 -4.77 3.07
CA ASP A 58 -9.18 -5.84 3.95
C ASP A 58 -8.10 -6.58 4.73
N ARG A 59 -6.82 -6.37 4.42
CA ARG A 59 -5.68 -6.90 5.19
C ARG A 59 -4.36 -6.28 4.79
N TRP A 60 -3.38 -6.46 5.64
CA TRP A 60 -1.98 -6.33 5.27
C TRP A 60 -1.19 -7.53 5.77
N GLU A 61 -0.04 -7.77 5.16
CA GLU A 61 0.75 -8.97 5.35
C GLU A 61 2.23 -8.62 5.46
N VAL A 62 2.91 -9.30 6.39
CA VAL A 62 4.35 -9.26 6.54
C VAL A 62 4.93 -10.52 5.90
N MET A 63 5.88 -10.35 4.97
CA MET A 63 6.50 -11.46 4.24
C MET A 63 8.01 -11.40 4.32
N THR A 64 8.67 -12.53 4.09
CA THR A 64 10.08 -12.56 3.74
C THR A 64 10.30 -11.94 2.36
N LEU A 65 11.54 -11.57 2.03
CA LEU A 65 11.89 -11.09 0.68
C LEU A 65 11.60 -12.13 -0.41
N ALA A 66 11.62 -13.41 -0.06
CA ALA A 66 11.27 -14.50 -0.97
C ALA A 66 9.75 -14.71 -1.13
N GLY A 67 8.92 -13.95 -0.42
CA GLY A 67 7.47 -13.98 -0.55
C GLY A 67 6.76 -14.95 0.40
N LYS A 68 7.46 -15.50 1.40
CA LYS A 68 6.83 -16.35 2.41
C LYS A 68 6.08 -15.48 3.42
N SER A 69 4.80 -15.75 3.65
CA SER A 69 3.99 -15.07 4.66
C SER A 69 4.47 -15.38 6.08
N LEU A 70 4.71 -14.34 6.86
CA LEU A 70 5.07 -14.45 8.27
C LEU A 70 3.90 -14.08 9.19
N ALA A 71 3.08 -13.14 8.79
CA ALA A 71 1.91 -12.70 9.55
C ALA A 71 0.92 -11.95 8.66
N VAL A 72 -0.35 -12.05 9.03
CA VAL A 72 -1.45 -11.35 8.37
C VAL A 72 -2.26 -10.59 9.42
N ARG A 73 -2.55 -9.33 9.14
CA ARG A 73 -3.47 -8.50 9.92
C ARG A 73 -4.76 -8.32 9.14
N GLU A 74 -5.82 -8.94 9.59
CA GLU A 74 -7.16 -8.71 9.02
C GLU A 74 -7.65 -7.31 9.40
N LEU A 75 -8.21 -6.59 8.42
CA LEU A 75 -8.85 -5.30 8.61
C LEU A 75 -10.36 -5.52 8.56
N LEU A 76 -11.02 -5.32 9.69
CA LEU A 76 -12.34 -5.87 9.95
C LEU A 76 -13.49 -5.04 9.39
N HIS A 77 -13.22 -3.85 8.88
CA HIS A 77 -14.24 -2.94 8.32
C HIS A 77 -13.62 -1.90 7.40
N PRO A 78 -14.43 -1.27 6.52
CA PRO A 78 -13.98 -0.14 5.71
C PRO A 78 -13.59 1.07 6.56
N HIS A 79 -12.64 1.86 6.05
CA HIS A 79 -12.17 3.12 6.65
C HIS A 79 -12.47 4.27 5.68
N ASP A 80 -13.74 4.48 5.36
CA ASP A 80 -14.15 5.48 4.36
C ASP A 80 -13.78 6.91 4.78
N ASP A 81 -13.84 7.20 6.08
CA ASP A 81 -13.63 8.53 6.65
C ASP A 81 -12.26 8.73 7.31
N GLU A 82 -11.41 7.72 7.31
CA GLU A 82 -10.07 7.76 7.90
C GLU A 82 -9.05 7.24 6.90
N GLN A 83 -8.39 8.16 6.19
CA GLN A 83 -7.34 7.80 5.24
C GLN A 83 -6.16 8.79 5.32
N PRO A 84 -4.93 8.31 5.39
CA PRO A 84 -4.54 6.92 5.62
C PRO A 84 -4.85 6.47 7.05
N PHE A 85 -4.88 5.19 7.28
CA PHE A 85 -5.14 4.64 8.61
C PHE A 85 -4.01 3.69 9.04
N THR A 86 -3.78 3.58 10.36
CA THR A 86 -2.73 2.76 10.94
C THR A 86 -3.33 1.69 11.83
N ARG A 87 -2.87 0.45 11.67
CA ARG A 87 -3.24 -0.68 12.53
C ARG A 87 -2.00 -1.45 12.94
N SER A 88 -2.10 -2.09 14.08
CA SER A 88 -1.01 -2.81 14.73
C SER A 88 -1.21 -4.32 14.68
N LEU A 89 -0.10 -5.04 14.69
CA LEU A 89 -0.06 -6.47 14.95
C LEU A 89 1.14 -6.75 15.86
N GLY A 90 0.87 -7.24 17.06
CA GLY A 90 1.90 -7.55 18.03
C GLY A 90 2.34 -9.01 18.00
N ASP A 91 3.47 -9.28 18.66
CA ASP A 91 3.98 -10.63 18.92
C ASP A 91 4.21 -11.48 17.67
N VAL A 92 4.68 -10.85 16.59
CA VAL A 92 5.01 -11.56 15.36
C VAL A 92 6.37 -12.22 15.50
N LYS A 93 6.39 -13.55 15.42
CA LYS A 93 7.62 -14.34 15.44
C LYS A 93 8.30 -14.26 14.07
N ILE A 94 9.49 -13.69 14.06
CA ILE A 94 10.33 -13.60 12.87
C ILE A 94 11.42 -14.68 12.95
N PRO A 95 11.68 -15.44 11.88
CA PRO A 95 12.80 -16.36 11.85
C PRO A 95 14.12 -15.64 12.16
N ASP A 96 15.02 -16.26 12.92
CA ASP A 96 16.24 -15.62 13.41
C ASP A 96 17.17 -15.13 12.30
N ASP A 97 17.16 -15.79 11.15
CA ASP A 97 17.95 -15.45 9.98
C ASP A 97 17.31 -14.36 9.07
N VAL A 98 16.07 -13.97 9.36
CA VAL A 98 15.38 -12.91 8.61
C VAL A 98 15.68 -11.54 9.22
N THR A 99 16.33 -10.68 8.45
CA THR A 99 16.70 -9.32 8.86
C THR A 99 15.92 -8.23 8.13
N GLU A 100 15.27 -8.59 7.04
CA GLU A 100 14.39 -7.71 6.27
C GLU A 100 13.08 -8.40 5.95
N VAL A 101 12.01 -7.61 5.96
CA VAL A 101 10.67 -8.07 5.59
C VAL A 101 10.05 -7.11 4.58
N VAL A 102 9.05 -7.60 3.86
CA VAL A 102 8.21 -6.81 2.97
C VAL A 102 6.81 -6.78 3.55
N VAL A 103 6.21 -5.60 3.59
CA VAL A 103 4.81 -5.42 3.99
C VAL A 103 4.00 -4.97 2.78
N ARG A 104 2.90 -5.66 2.54
CA ARG A 104 1.95 -5.35 1.48
C ARG A 104 0.53 -5.30 2.02
N ALA A 105 -0.32 -4.53 1.35
CA ALA A 105 -1.74 -4.43 1.67
C ALA A 105 -2.59 -4.98 0.53
N ARG A 106 -3.77 -5.46 0.87
CA ARG A 106 -4.73 -6.05 -0.04
C ARG A 106 -6.04 -5.28 0.02
N ASP A 107 -6.64 -5.03 -1.13
CA ASP A 107 -8.03 -4.64 -1.19
C ASP A 107 -8.93 -5.76 -1.70
N SER A 108 -10.23 -5.65 -1.42
CA SER A 108 -11.21 -6.70 -1.70
C SER A 108 -11.47 -6.94 -3.19
N ARG A 109 -11.07 -6.03 -4.08
CA ARG A 109 -11.29 -6.13 -5.53
C ARG A 109 -10.03 -6.39 -6.32
N HIS A 110 -8.92 -5.69 -6.01
CA HIS A 110 -7.69 -5.73 -6.79
C HIS A 110 -6.64 -6.67 -6.21
N GLN A 111 -6.91 -7.24 -5.03
CA GLN A 111 -5.94 -8.09 -4.32
C GLN A 111 -4.68 -7.29 -3.92
N TYR A 112 -3.50 -7.86 -4.11
CA TYR A 112 -2.21 -7.23 -3.86
C TYR A 112 -1.70 -6.61 -5.15
N GLY A 113 -1.51 -5.32 -5.20
CA GLY A 113 -1.04 -4.66 -6.41
C GLY A 113 -0.50 -3.25 -6.17
N GLY A 114 -0.71 -2.73 -4.95
CA GLY A 114 -0.28 -1.40 -4.58
C GLY A 114 1.19 -1.32 -4.16
N ILE A 115 1.57 -0.15 -3.65
CA ILE A 115 2.91 0.11 -3.14
C ILE A 115 3.14 -0.73 -1.88
N LEU A 116 4.28 -1.43 -1.86
CA LEU A 116 4.74 -2.19 -0.71
C LEU A 116 5.96 -1.51 -0.08
N LYS A 117 6.29 -1.88 1.15
CA LYS A 117 7.45 -1.36 1.89
C LYS A 117 8.36 -2.49 2.34
N THR A 118 9.65 -2.33 2.07
CA THR A 118 10.69 -3.18 2.63
C THR A 118 11.22 -2.54 3.90
N VAL A 119 11.34 -3.33 4.96
CA VAL A 119 11.72 -2.86 6.30
C VAL A 119 12.87 -3.67 6.82
N LYS A 120 13.94 -2.99 7.25
CA LYS A 120 15.03 -3.62 8.00
C LYS A 120 14.63 -3.74 9.46
N LEU A 121 14.82 -4.93 10.02
CA LEU A 121 14.50 -5.21 11.41
C LEU A 121 15.72 -4.98 12.31
N SER A 122 15.54 -4.18 13.35
CA SER A 122 16.55 -3.99 14.42
C SER A 122 16.24 -4.97 15.54
N LYS A 123 16.92 -6.10 15.49
CA LYS A 123 16.72 -7.19 16.48
C LYS A 123 17.84 -7.25 17.51
#